data_f85bb643b8d5700cb154096330acda74
#
_entry.id   f85bb643b8d5700cb154096330acda74
#
_cell.length_a   1.000
_cell.length_b   1.000
_cell.length_c   1.000
_cell.angle_alpha   90.00
_cell.angle_beta   90.00
_cell.angle_gamma   90.00
#
_symmetry.space_group_name_H-M   'P 1'
#
loop_
_entity.id
_entity.type
_entity.pdbx_description
1 polymer ?
#
loop_
_entity_poly.entity_id
_entity_poly.type
_entity_poly.pdbx_seq_one_letter_code
_entity_poly.pdbx_strand_id
1 'polypeptide(L)'
;MSVHIYSPPPTDPNEAERERAVVDTGALQARDDAKLEAICKEACRKVRGTSSLLSVLYGDTQYVIAAYGFQAGAYSRKNSLSGHALAAGNEIFIIPDLSSDERFAENPWINGENARFRFYAASLVRPYGRLPIGVLSVLDEKMRTTFSEPERRIVISAAEDAAARIVQISQERNMSPVPSPPPRS
;
A
#
# COMPACT_ATOMS: atom_id res chain seq x y z
N MET A 1 -10.49 -29.19 16.97
CA MET A 1 -9.92 -27.83 16.87
C MET A 1 -9.95 -27.42 15.41
N SER A 2 -10.80 -26.47 15.04
CA SER A 2 -10.77 -25.93 13.68
C SER A 2 -9.52 -25.08 13.56
N VAL A 3 -8.60 -25.50 12.70
CA VAL A 3 -7.45 -24.67 12.33
C VAL A 3 -7.98 -23.61 11.36
N HIS A 4 -8.20 -22.41 11.86
CA HIS A 4 -8.60 -21.28 11.05
C HIS A 4 -7.38 -20.82 10.24
N ILE A 5 -7.45 -21.02 8.95
CA ILE A 5 -6.35 -20.70 8.03
C ILE A 5 -6.83 -19.60 7.10
N TYR A 6 -6.19 -18.41 7.16
CA TYR A 6 -6.31 -17.41 6.10
C TYR A 6 -5.27 -17.70 5.01
N SER A 7 -5.54 -17.26 3.79
CA SER A 7 -4.62 -17.46 2.67
C SER A 7 -3.55 -16.37 2.66
N PRO A 8 -2.26 -16.72 2.69
CA PRO A 8 -1.22 -15.74 2.42
C PRO A 8 -1.31 -15.25 0.97
N PRO A 9 -0.89 -14.01 0.68
CA PRO A 9 -0.92 -13.50 -0.68
C PRO A 9 -0.06 -14.34 -1.62
N PRO A 10 -0.52 -14.58 -2.86
CA PRO A 10 0.31 -15.20 -3.89
C PRO A 10 1.53 -14.34 -4.21
N THR A 11 2.59 -14.96 -4.70
CA THR A 11 3.77 -14.26 -5.22
C THR A 11 3.50 -13.82 -6.67
N ASP A 12 3.90 -12.60 -7.02
CA ASP A 12 3.81 -12.11 -8.40
C ASP A 12 4.76 -12.92 -9.30
N PRO A 13 4.34 -13.37 -10.49
CA PRO A 13 5.23 -14.07 -11.43
C PRO A 13 6.47 -13.27 -11.81
N ASN A 14 6.40 -11.94 -11.77
CA ASN A 14 7.51 -11.01 -12.07
C ASN A 14 8.16 -10.44 -10.80
N GLU A 15 8.08 -11.14 -9.68
CA GLU A 15 8.49 -10.64 -8.36
C GLU A 15 9.93 -10.10 -8.37
N ALA A 16 10.88 -10.79 -8.99
CA ALA A 16 12.27 -10.35 -9.04
C ALA A 16 12.45 -9.01 -9.78
N GLU A 17 11.72 -8.81 -10.88
CA GLU A 17 11.76 -7.55 -11.64
C GLU A 17 11.03 -6.43 -10.89
N ARG A 18 9.93 -6.77 -10.24
CA ARG A 18 9.16 -5.86 -9.38
C ARG A 18 10.00 -5.37 -8.21
N GLU A 19 10.74 -6.24 -7.55
CA GLU A 19 11.65 -5.88 -6.45
C GLU A 19 12.80 -4.97 -6.90
N ARG A 20 13.34 -5.21 -8.10
CA ARG A 20 14.32 -4.29 -8.70
C ARG A 20 13.70 -2.91 -8.89
N ALA A 21 12.46 -2.83 -9.37
CA ALA A 21 11.76 -1.55 -9.51
C ALA A 21 11.56 -0.84 -8.16
N VAL A 22 11.31 -1.56 -7.06
CA VAL A 22 11.26 -0.99 -5.71
C VAL A 22 12.61 -0.34 -5.35
N VAL A 23 13.72 -1.03 -5.60
CA VAL A 23 15.07 -0.50 -5.31
C VAL A 23 15.39 0.69 -6.19
N ASP A 24 15.17 0.59 -7.50
CA ASP A 24 15.52 1.62 -8.49
C ASP A 24 14.74 2.92 -8.28
N THR A 25 13.50 2.84 -7.82
CA THR A 25 12.69 4.03 -7.50
C THR A 25 13.04 4.67 -6.17
N GLY A 26 13.77 3.98 -5.30
CA GLY A 26 14.06 4.45 -3.95
C GLY A 26 12.80 4.58 -3.07
N ALA A 27 11.73 3.83 -3.37
CA ALA A 27 10.44 3.97 -2.70
C ALA A 27 10.52 3.72 -1.18
N LEU A 28 11.37 2.80 -0.73
CA LEU A 28 11.54 2.52 0.70
C LEU A 28 12.15 3.67 1.48
N GLN A 29 12.83 4.59 0.80
CA GLN A 29 13.40 5.80 1.39
C GLN A 29 12.43 7.01 1.35
N ALA A 30 11.26 6.86 0.72
CA ALA A 30 10.24 7.91 0.67
C ALA A 30 9.38 8.00 1.95
N ARG A 31 9.81 7.36 3.03
CA ARG A 31 9.14 7.44 4.35
C ARG A 31 9.18 8.86 4.90
N ASP A 32 8.21 9.18 5.74
CA ASP A 32 8.08 10.47 6.42
C ASP A 32 7.91 11.68 5.48
N ASP A 33 7.41 11.42 4.25
CA ASP A 33 7.07 12.48 3.31
C ASP A 33 5.66 13.01 3.56
N ALA A 34 5.56 14.27 3.95
CA ALA A 34 4.29 14.91 4.30
C ALA A 34 3.27 14.95 3.15
N LYS A 35 3.73 14.96 1.88
CA LYS A 35 2.84 14.93 0.72
C LYS A 35 2.23 13.55 0.53
N LEU A 36 3.00 12.47 0.75
CA LEU A 36 2.47 11.11 0.71
C LEU A 36 1.45 10.87 1.84
N GLU A 37 1.69 11.38 3.04
CA GLU A 37 0.73 11.33 4.15
C GLU A 37 -0.55 12.12 3.81
N ALA A 38 -0.42 13.30 3.19
CA ALA A 38 -1.56 14.10 2.76
C ALA A 38 -2.41 13.38 1.69
N ILE A 39 -1.78 12.67 0.74
CA ILE A 39 -2.48 11.85 -0.25
C ILE A 39 -3.31 10.75 0.44
N CYS A 40 -2.71 10.02 1.38
CA CYS A 40 -3.43 9.00 2.16
C CYS A 40 -4.62 9.61 2.91
N LYS A 41 -4.40 10.72 3.62
CA LYS A 41 -5.44 11.41 4.38
C LYS A 41 -6.60 11.86 3.50
N GLU A 42 -6.29 12.45 2.35
CA GLU A 42 -7.31 12.97 1.44
C GLU A 42 -8.12 11.83 0.81
N ALA A 43 -7.48 10.75 0.34
CA ALA A 43 -8.14 9.58 -0.19
C ALA A 43 -9.10 8.97 0.84
N CYS A 44 -8.62 8.77 2.08
CA CYS A 44 -9.43 8.23 3.17
C CYS A 44 -10.67 9.09 3.45
N ARG A 45 -10.51 10.41 3.56
CA ARG A 45 -11.61 11.33 3.85
C ARG A 45 -12.64 11.41 2.73
N LYS A 46 -12.19 11.45 1.47
CA LYS A 46 -13.08 11.52 0.31
C LYS A 46 -13.97 10.29 0.17
N VAL A 47 -13.45 9.09 0.47
CA VAL A 47 -14.24 7.86 0.46
C VAL A 47 -14.84 7.51 1.83
N ARG A 48 -14.66 8.38 2.84
CA ARG A 48 -15.17 8.20 4.20
C ARG A 48 -14.72 6.88 4.85
N GLY A 49 -13.46 6.49 4.59
CA GLY A 49 -12.82 5.34 5.24
C GLY A 49 -12.34 5.65 6.65
N THR A 50 -11.90 4.64 7.38
CA THR A 50 -11.27 4.79 8.70
C THR A 50 -9.76 4.88 8.61
N SER A 51 -9.16 4.26 7.61
CA SER A 51 -7.71 4.24 7.41
C SER A 51 -7.34 4.26 5.93
N SER A 52 -6.16 4.79 5.62
CA SER A 52 -5.54 4.68 4.29
C SER A 52 -4.05 4.45 4.43
N LEU A 53 -3.51 3.57 3.61
CA LEU A 53 -2.11 3.14 3.64
C LEU A 53 -1.50 3.21 2.25
N LEU A 54 -0.28 3.72 2.20
CA LEU A 54 0.62 3.56 1.06
C LEU A 54 1.65 2.48 1.43
N SER A 55 1.52 1.31 0.82
CA SER A 55 2.32 0.13 1.12
C SER A 55 3.24 -0.20 -0.04
N VAL A 56 4.52 -0.43 0.25
CA VAL A 56 5.52 -0.99 -0.67
C VAL A 56 5.81 -2.42 -0.24
N LEU A 57 5.72 -3.37 -1.18
CA LEU A 57 5.99 -4.78 -0.93
C LEU A 57 7.40 -5.13 -1.40
N TYR A 58 8.25 -5.60 -0.48
CA TYR A 58 9.62 -6.01 -0.79
C TYR A 58 10.03 -7.18 0.10
N GLY A 59 10.50 -8.26 -0.49
CA GLY A 59 10.77 -9.51 0.22
C GLY A 59 9.52 -10.00 0.96
N ASP A 60 9.71 -10.43 2.19
CA ASP A 60 8.64 -10.92 3.08
C ASP A 60 7.96 -9.79 3.89
N THR A 61 8.18 -8.54 3.50
CA THR A 61 7.74 -7.37 4.27
C THR A 61 6.83 -6.46 3.46
N GLN A 62 5.77 -6.00 4.13
CA GLN A 62 4.97 -4.86 3.72
C GLN A 62 5.47 -3.63 4.47
N TYR A 63 6.04 -2.68 3.76
CA TYR A 63 6.44 -1.40 4.29
C TYR A 63 5.33 -0.38 4.09
N VAL A 64 4.65 0.01 5.17
CA VAL A 64 3.71 1.13 5.15
C VAL A 64 4.52 2.41 5.27
N ILE A 65 4.78 3.07 4.15
CA ILE A 65 5.65 4.26 4.06
C ILE A 65 4.92 5.57 4.32
N ALA A 66 3.60 5.59 4.16
CA ALA A 66 2.73 6.68 4.56
C ALA A 66 1.36 6.13 4.94
N ALA A 67 0.67 6.77 5.87
CA ALA A 67 -0.64 6.33 6.33
C ALA A 67 -1.47 7.48 6.92
N TYR A 68 -2.78 7.24 7.02
CA TYR A 68 -3.72 8.01 7.80
C TYR A 68 -4.64 7.05 8.55
N GLY A 69 -4.85 7.25 9.85
CA GLY A 69 -5.64 6.36 10.69
C GLY A 69 -5.00 4.98 10.93
N PHE A 70 -3.71 4.84 10.64
CA PHE A 70 -2.92 3.62 10.79
C PHE A 70 -1.46 3.98 11.09
N GLN A 71 -0.72 3.08 11.70
CA GLN A 71 0.69 3.32 12.00
C GLN A 71 1.58 2.92 10.81
N ALA A 72 2.41 3.86 10.34
CA ALA A 72 3.48 3.57 9.39
C ALA A 72 4.53 2.63 10.03
N GLY A 73 5.11 1.73 9.23
CA GLY A 73 6.07 0.75 9.72
C GLY A 73 6.22 -0.47 8.82
N ALA A 74 6.90 -1.48 9.36
CA ALA A 74 7.13 -2.75 8.68
C ALA A 74 6.24 -3.85 9.27
N TYR A 75 5.57 -4.58 8.39
CA TYR A 75 4.60 -5.62 8.72
C TYR A 75 4.89 -6.89 7.93
N SER A 76 4.44 -8.05 8.44
CA SER A 76 4.57 -9.31 7.71
C SER A 76 3.74 -9.31 6.44
N ARG A 77 4.38 -9.61 5.31
CA ARG A 77 3.70 -9.77 4.02
C ARG A 77 2.69 -10.92 4.03
N LYS A 78 2.89 -11.95 4.85
CA LYS A 78 1.98 -13.09 4.98
C LYS A 78 0.56 -12.69 5.38
N ASN A 79 0.42 -11.62 6.16
CA ASN A 79 -0.86 -11.11 6.63
C ASN A 79 -1.36 -9.93 5.79
N SER A 80 -0.71 -9.63 4.67
CA SER A 80 -0.92 -8.41 3.91
C SER A 80 -2.11 -8.51 2.95
N LEU A 81 -3.12 -7.67 3.17
CA LEU A 81 -4.17 -7.43 2.17
C LEU A 81 -3.59 -6.78 0.91
N SER A 82 -2.60 -5.91 1.08
CA SER A 82 -1.88 -5.25 -0.01
C SER A 82 -1.14 -6.25 -0.90
N GLY A 83 -0.63 -7.34 -0.34
CA GLY A 83 -0.03 -8.42 -1.10
C GLY A 83 -1.03 -9.11 -2.03
N HIS A 84 -2.26 -9.32 -1.58
CA HIS A 84 -3.34 -9.86 -2.42
C HIS A 84 -3.74 -8.92 -3.55
N ALA A 85 -3.87 -7.62 -3.27
CA ALA A 85 -4.17 -6.61 -4.26
C ALA A 85 -3.07 -6.50 -5.33
N LEU A 86 -1.81 -6.57 -4.90
CA LEU A 86 -0.64 -6.58 -5.79
C LEU A 86 -0.68 -7.81 -6.72
N ALA A 87 -0.86 -9.00 -6.16
CA ALA A 87 -0.88 -10.25 -6.90
C ALA A 87 -2.07 -10.35 -7.87
N ALA A 88 -3.23 -9.76 -7.52
CA ALA A 88 -4.39 -9.70 -8.41
C ALA A 88 -4.14 -8.87 -9.68
N GLY A 89 -3.27 -7.87 -9.61
CA GLY A 89 -2.85 -7.08 -10.77
C GLY A 89 -3.92 -6.14 -11.34
N ASN A 90 -5.09 -6.04 -10.71
CA ASN A 90 -6.19 -5.20 -11.16
C ASN A 90 -5.91 -3.71 -10.92
N GLU A 91 -6.47 -2.83 -11.75
CA GLU A 91 -6.41 -1.38 -11.55
C GLU A 91 -6.99 -0.98 -10.19
N ILE A 92 -8.09 -1.60 -9.82
CA ILE A 92 -8.71 -1.46 -8.50
C ILE A 92 -9.09 -2.85 -7.95
N PHE A 93 -8.72 -3.12 -6.72
CA PHE A 93 -9.02 -4.35 -6.00
C PHE A 93 -9.95 -4.02 -4.83
N ILE A 94 -11.13 -4.64 -4.79
CA ILE A 94 -12.17 -4.30 -3.81
C ILE A 94 -12.68 -5.55 -3.12
N ILE A 95 -12.78 -5.51 -1.80
CA ILE A 95 -13.42 -6.53 -0.97
C ILE A 95 -14.48 -5.82 -0.11
N PRO A 96 -15.77 -6.03 -0.41
CA PRO A 96 -16.89 -5.36 0.28
C PRO A 96 -17.01 -5.73 1.75
N ASP A 97 -16.73 -7.00 2.07
CA ASP A 97 -16.71 -7.52 3.43
C ASP A 97 -15.64 -8.59 3.61
N LEU A 98 -14.54 -8.19 4.23
CA LEU A 98 -13.39 -9.06 4.53
C LEU A 98 -13.75 -10.23 5.45
N SER A 99 -14.73 -10.07 6.32
CA SER A 99 -15.14 -11.11 7.28
C SER A 99 -15.93 -12.24 6.64
N SER A 100 -16.51 -12.00 5.47
CA SER A 100 -17.26 -12.98 4.67
C SER A 100 -16.41 -13.65 3.60
N ASP A 101 -15.17 -13.21 3.41
CA ASP A 101 -14.24 -13.76 2.41
C ASP A 101 -13.31 -14.78 3.07
N GLU A 102 -13.41 -16.05 2.65
CA GLU A 102 -12.64 -17.16 3.22
C GLU A 102 -11.13 -16.95 3.19
N ARG A 103 -10.62 -16.13 2.25
CA ARG A 103 -9.21 -15.79 2.17
C ARG A 103 -8.72 -14.92 3.33
N PHE A 104 -9.63 -14.18 3.97
CA PHE A 104 -9.29 -13.11 4.91
C PHE A 104 -9.94 -13.24 6.29
N ALA A 105 -11.05 -13.95 6.43
CA ALA A 105 -11.87 -13.98 7.65
C ALA A 105 -11.04 -14.22 8.94
N GLU A 106 -10.04 -15.08 8.86
CA GLU A 106 -9.16 -15.44 9.99
C GLU A 106 -7.84 -14.65 10.02
N ASN A 107 -7.69 -13.68 9.14
CA ASN A 107 -6.50 -12.82 9.14
C ASN A 107 -6.50 -11.92 10.41
N PRO A 108 -5.36 -11.73 11.08
CA PRO A 108 -5.25 -10.93 12.30
C PRO A 108 -5.80 -9.50 12.20
N TRP A 109 -5.81 -8.92 11.01
CA TRP A 109 -6.38 -7.60 10.75
C TRP A 109 -7.91 -7.59 10.62
N ILE A 110 -8.52 -8.78 10.58
CA ILE A 110 -9.95 -8.97 10.34
C ILE A 110 -10.64 -9.62 11.55
N ASN A 111 -10.01 -10.64 12.15
CA ASN A 111 -10.59 -11.46 13.22
C ASN A 111 -10.66 -10.76 14.59
N GLY A 112 -10.01 -9.61 14.74
CA GLY A 112 -9.97 -8.82 15.98
C GLY A 112 -8.70 -8.99 16.80
N GLU A 113 -7.74 -9.75 16.33
CA GLU A 113 -6.44 -9.89 17.00
C GLU A 113 -5.65 -8.59 16.93
N ASN A 114 -5.49 -7.99 15.75
CA ASN A 114 -4.85 -6.69 15.54
C ASN A 114 -5.86 -5.58 15.24
N ALA A 115 -6.89 -5.88 14.45
CA ALA A 115 -7.96 -4.96 14.07
C ALA A 115 -9.23 -5.71 13.65
N ARG A 116 -10.28 -4.97 13.28
CA ARG A 116 -11.55 -5.51 12.78
C ARG A 116 -11.96 -4.83 11.48
N PHE A 117 -11.05 -4.78 10.51
CA PHE A 117 -11.40 -4.24 9.21
C PHE A 117 -12.46 -5.11 8.52
N ARG A 118 -13.35 -4.45 7.79
CA ARG A 118 -14.45 -5.09 7.04
C ARG A 118 -14.40 -4.79 5.56
N PHE A 119 -14.04 -3.58 5.20
CA PHE A 119 -13.93 -3.14 3.81
C PHE A 119 -12.47 -2.86 3.43
N TYR A 120 -12.12 -3.19 2.19
CA TYR A 120 -10.83 -2.90 1.61
C TYR A 120 -10.97 -2.50 0.15
N ALA A 121 -10.33 -1.41 -0.26
CA ALA A 121 -10.16 -1.03 -1.65
C ALA A 121 -8.73 -0.56 -1.87
N ALA A 122 -8.09 -1.01 -2.95
CA ALA A 122 -6.69 -0.67 -3.25
C ALA A 122 -6.45 -0.51 -4.75
N SER A 123 -5.55 0.39 -5.09
CA SER A 123 -5.03 0.56 -6.44
C SER A 123 -3.51 0.46 -6.47
N LEU A 124 -2.98 -0.02 -7.59
CA LEU A 124 -1.56 -0.29 -7.77
C LEU A 124 -0.77 1.01 -7.92
N VAL A 125 0.34 1.10 -7.21
CA VAL A 125 1.31 2.21 -7.32
C VAL A 125 2.37 1.81 -8.34
N ARG A 126 2.38 2.49 -9.50
CA ARG A 126 3.22 2.19 -10.67
C ARG A 126 4.08 3.39 -11.05
N PRO A 127 5.25 3.61 -10.41
CA PRO A 127 6.16 4.65 -10.84
C PRO A 127 6.55 4.48 -12.31
N TYR A 128 6.55 5.58 -13.05
CA TYR A 128 6.79 5.58 -14.50
C TYR A 128 5.82 4.72 -15.32
N GLY A 129 4.64 4.38 -14.79
CA GLY A 129 3.66 3.50 -15.46
C GLY A 129 4.15 2.07 -15.71
N ARG A 130 5.21 1.63 -15.00
CA ARG A 130 5.83 0.31 -15.14
C ARG A 130 5.29 -0.70 -14.13
N LEU A 131 6.15 -1.61 -13.65
CA LEU A 131 5.79 -2.62 -12.66
C LEU A 131 5.29 -1.98 -11.36
N PRO A 132 4.27 -2.56 -10.72
CA PRO A 132 3.77 -2.05 -9.45
C PRO A 132 4.79 -2.32 -8.34
N ILE A 133 5.08 -1.31 -7.54
CA ILE A 133 5.95 -1.46 -6.37
C ILE A 133 5.16 -1.71 -5.09
N GLY A 134 3.88 -1.44 -5.12
CA GLY A 134 2.98 -1.55 -3.99
C GLY A 134 1.58 -1.09 -4.32
N VAL A 135 0.83 -0.71 -3.31
CA VAL A 135 -0.55 -0.26 -3.43
C VAL A 135 -0.85 0.92 -2.51
N LEU A 136 -1.77 1.77 -2.94
CA LEU A 136 -2.49 2.69 -2.05
C LEU A 136 -3.85 2.07 -1.75
N SER A 137 -4.17 1.95 -0.48
CA SER A 137 -5.42 1.32 -0.02
C SER A 137 -6.21 2.20 0.93
N VAL A 138 -7.52 1.98 0.94
CA VAL A 138 -8.45 2.54 1.92
C VAL A 138 -9.17 1.38 2.60
N LEU A 139 -9.29 1.47 3.92
CA LEU A 139 -9.95 0.48 4.78
C LEU A 139 -11.08 1.14 5.57
N ASP A 140 -12.05 0.29 5.94
CA ASP A 140 -13.12 0.69 6.84
C ASP A 140 -13.44 -0.46 7.82
N GLU A 141 -13.83 -0.12 9.04
CA GLU A 141 -14.31 -1.07 10.03
C GLU A 141 -15.76 -1.53 9.77
N LYS A 142 -16.43 -0.91 8.80
CA LYS A 142 -17.76 -1.26 8.33
C LYS A 142 -17.69 -1.84 6.92
N MET A 143 -18.44 -2.93 6.70
CA MET A 143 -18.64 -3.45 5.35
C MET A 143 -19.35 -2.43 4.47
N ARG A 144 -19.15 -2.54 3.17
CA ARG A 144 -19.79 -1.68 2.16
C ARG A 144 -20.46 -2.53 1.10
N THR A 145 -21.76 -2.38 0.95
CA THR A 145 -22.53 -3.05 -0.10
C THR A 145 -22.29 -2.42 -1.49
N THR A 146 -21.87 -1.16 -1.51
CA THR A 146 -21.58 -0.40 -2.73
C THR A 146 -20.29 0.36 -2.60
N PHE A 147 -19.55 0.45 -3.69
CA PHE A 147 -18.40 1.34 -3.84
C PHE A 147 -18.48 1.93 -5.24
N SER A 148 -18.91 3.17 -5.32
CA SER A 148 -19.27 3.86 -6.55
C SER A 148 -18.08 4.13 -7.47
N GLU A 149 -18.33 4.37 -8.75
CA GLU A 149 -17.29 4.74 -9.69
C GLU A 149 -16.50 6.01 -9.27
N PRO A 150 -17.14 7.10 -8.77
CA PRO A 150 -16.39 8.22 -8.20
C PRO A 150 -15.46 7.82 -7.04
N GLU A 151 -15.89 6.95 -6.13
CA GLU A 151 -15.05 6.47 -5.03
C GLU A 151 -13.87 5.63 -5.53
N ARG A 152 -14.08 4.77 -6.53
CA ARG A 152 -13.02 3.99 -7.20
C ARG A 152 -11.98 4.93 -7.81
N ARG A 153 -12.43 5.97 -8.52
CA ARG A 153 -11.57 6.99 -9.13
C ARG A 153 -10.72 7.74 -8.11
N ILE A 154 -11.24 8.01 -6.93
CA ILE A 154 -10.48 8.63 -5.84
C ILE A 154 -9.28 7.74 -5.45
N VAL A 155 -9.50 6.44 -5.26
CA VAL A 155 -8.42 5.51 -4.86
C VAL A 155 -7.39 5.35 -5.98
N ILE A 156 -7.83 5.22 -7.23
CA ILE A 156 -6.95 5.11 -8.41
C ILE A 156 -6.10 6.37 -8.54
N SER A 157 -6.72 7.56 -8.52
CA SER A 157 -6.01 8.83 -8.63
C SER A 157 -5.02 9.04 -7.49
N ALA A 158 -5.36 8.65 -6.27
CA ALA A 158 -4.45 8.73 -5.13
C ALA A 158 -3.21 7.81 -5.30
N ALA A 159 -3.37 6.63 -5.89
CA ALA A 159 -2.25 5.75 -6.22
C ALA A 159 -1.35 6.34 -7.32
N GLU A 160 -1.93 6.98 -8.32
CA GLU A 160 -1.20 7.71 -9.38
C GLU A 160 -0.42 8.89 -8.80
N ASP A 161 -1.04 9.69 -7.93
CA ASP A 161 -0.40 10.82 -7.24
C ASP A 161 0.75 10.36 -6.34
N ALA A 162 0.56 9.24 -5.62
CA ALA A 162 1.61 8.65 -4.81
C ALA A 162 2.79 8.15 -5.66
N ALA A 163 2.51 7.51 -6.80
CA ALA A 163 3.55 7.09 -7.75
C ALA A 163 4.34 8.28 -8.28
N ALA A 164 3.67 9.36 -8.70
CA ALA A 164 4.29 10.59 -9.16
C ALA A 164 5.17 11.24 -8.07
N ARG A 165 4.69 11.28 -6.82
CA ARG A 165 5.46 11.81 -5.70
C ARG A 165 6.71 11.00 -5.39
N ILE A 166 6.64 9.67 -5.45
CA ILE A 166 7.81 8.78 -5.27
C ILE A 166 8.87 9.08 -6.34
N VAL A 167 8.46 9.22 -7.61
CA VAL A 167 9.36 9.59 -8.71
C VAL A 167 10.02 10.94 -8.42
N GLN A 168 9.26 11.94 -8.00
CA GLN A 168 9.79 13.27 -7.66
C GLN A 168 10.82 13.20 -6.53
N ILE A 169 10.55 12.44 -5.46
CA ILE A 169 11.50 12.25 -4.35
C ILE A 169 12.81 11.62 -4.85
N SER A 170 12.72 10.62 -5.72
CA SER A 170 13.90 9.98 -6.33
C SER A 170 14.74 10.97 -7.13
N GLN A 171 14.09 11.83 -7.92
CA GLN A 171 14.75 12.88 -8.69
C GLN A 171 15.41 13.93 -7.79
N GLU A 172 14.71 14.41 -6.76
CA GLU A 172 15.23 15.38 -5.79
C GLU A 172 16.50 14.87 -5.09
N ARG A 173 16.55 13.56 -4.76
CA ARG A 173 17.73 12.92 -4.16
C ARG A 173 18.93 12.86 -5.12
N ASN A 174 18.67 12.50 -6.37
CA ASN A 174 19.72 12.39 -7.38
C ASN A 174 20.31 13.75 -7.76
N MET A 175 19.58 14.83 -7.53
CA MET A 175 20.00 16.22 -7.78
C MET A 175 20.71 16.87 -6.58
N SER A 176 20.61 16.28 -5.37
CA SER A 176 21.28 16.82 -4.18
C SER A 176 22.80 16.62 -4.31
N PRO A 177 23.62 17.67 -4.21
CA PRO A 177 25.07 17.52 -4.29
C PRO A 177 25.59 16.66 -3.13
N VAL A 178 26.49 15.74 -3.45
CA VAL A 178 27.24 14.98 -2.44
C VAL A 178 27.94 16.00 -1.53
N PRO A 179 27.79 15.96 -0.19
CA PRO A 179 28.51 16.85 0.70
C PRO A 179 30.01 16.72 0.42
N SER A 180 30.67 17.85 0.19
CA SER A 180 32.13 17.87 0.02
C SER A 180 32.78 17.27 1.27
N PRO A 181 33.80 16.42 1.12
CA PRO A 181 34.51 15.88 2.27
C PRO A 181 35.13 17.05 3.07
N PRO A 182 35.18 16.94 4.42
CA PRO A 182 35.78 17.97 5.25
C PRO A 182 37.23 18.20 4.81
N PRO A 183 37.76 19.44 4.91
CA PRO A 183 39.13 19.74 4.58
C PRO A 183 40.05 18.88 5.46
N ARG A 184 41.03 18.26 4.81
CA ARG A 184 42.05 17.49 5.53
C ARG A 184 42.92 18.47 6.31
N SER A 185 42.94 18.27 7.64
CA SER A 185 43.83 18.98 8.55
C SER A 185 45.28 18.54 8.36
#